data_c82cc322784a5afc54c09c6389c0082b
#
_entry.id   c82cc322784a5afc54c09c6389c0082b
#
_cell.length_a   1.000
_cell.length_b   1.000
_cell.length_c   1.000
_cell.angle_alpha   90.00
_cell.angle_beta   90.00
_cell.angle_gamma   90.00
#
_symmetry.space_group_name_H-M   'P 1'
#
loop_
_entity.id
_entity.type
_entity.pdbx_description
1 polymer ?
#
loop_
_entity_poly.entity_id
_entity_poly.type
_entity_poly.pdbx_seq_one_letter_code
_entity_poly.pdbx_strand_id
1 'polypeptide(L)'
;MSQKHSYTTADYLPWDTMLNLTHRLYKDGKYRMSLLVACGCFFGLRISDLLSLSWEQILGESFTINEKKTGKHREIKVNAGVQEHIRECYKALDIKDPHEKCFLNRYGDVISIQRINIVLKEIKVKYMLKDIQHFSTHSFRKTFGRKVVEMAGENSEMALIKLGEIFNHTSPSITRRYLGLRQQELREVYDTLQF
;
A
#
# COMPACT_ATOMS: atom_id res chain seq x y z
N MET A 1 2.01 5.14 -23.71
CA MET A 1 3.15 4.21 -23.52
C MET A 1 3.92 4.66 -22.28
N SER A 2 3.98 3.87 -21.18
CA SER A 2 4.78 4.24 -20.02
C SER A 2 6.25 4.00 -20.36
N GLN A 3 7.09 5.01 -20.15
CA GLN A 3 8.53 4.90 -20.35
C GLN A 3 9.09 3.74 -19.51
N LYS A 4 9.85 2.84 -20.15
CA LYS A 4 10.42 1.60 -19.58
C LYS A 4 11.32 1.79 -18.35
N HIS A 5 11.61 3.03 -17.91
CA HIS A 5 12.50 3.38 -16.80
C HIS A 5 12.01 4.53 -15.91
N SER A 6 10.69 4.83 -15.88
CA SER A 6 10.18 5.84 -14.96
C SER A 6 10.20 5.30 -13.53
N TYR A 7 11.15 5.77 -12.74
CA TYR A 7 11.13 5.58 -11.29
C TYR A 7 9.92 6.33 -10.73
N THR A 8 9.09 5.64 -9.95
CA THR A 8 7.98 6.32 -9.31
C THR A 8 8.53 7.33 -8.30
N THR A 9 8.15 8.58 -8.44
CA THR A 9 8.48 9.66 -7.49
C THR A 9 7.61 9.60 -6.23
N ALA A 10 6.69 8.62 -6.13
CA ALA A 10 5.80 8.48 -4.99
C ALA A 10 6.57 8.30 -3.68
N ASP A 11 6.17 9.04 -2.65
CA ASP A 11 6.69 8.87 -1.30
C ASP A 11 5.99 7.69 -0.60
N TYR A 12 6.62 7.13 0.42
CA TYR A 12 5.96 6.21 1.33
C TYR A 12 5.32 7.00 2.48
N LEU A 13 4.34 6.41 3.15
CA LEU A 13 3.82 6.90 4.43
C LEU A 13 4.62 6.28 5.58
N PRO A 14 5.16 7.06 6.53
CA PRO A 14 5.58 6.49 7.81
C PRO A 14 4.45 5.67 8.42
N TRP A 15 4.78 4.55 9.07
CA TRP A 15 3.77 3.58 9.51
C TRP A 15 2.70 4.20 10.41
N ASP A 16 3.12 4.99 11.41
CA ASP A 16 2.20 5.66 12.33
C ASP A 16 1.34 6.73 11.64
N THR A 17 1.92 7.42 10.65
CA THR A 17 1.17 8.36 9.79
C THR A 17 0.09 7.63 9.00
N MET A 18 0.39 6.44 8.47
CA MET A 18 -0.57 5.60 7.76
C MET A 18 -1.71 5.14 8.67
N LEU A 19 -1.40 4.64 9.87
CA LEU A 19 -2.39 4.21 10.86
C LEU A 19 -3.30 5.37 11.28
N ASN A 20 -2.71 6.52 11.59
CA ASN A 20 -3.45 7.74 11.94
C ASN A 20 -4.35 8.20 10.78
N LEU A 21 -3.85 8.22 9.55
CA LEU A 21 -4.63 8.58 8.37
C LEU A 21 -5.83 7.63 8.19
N THR A 22 -5.60 6.32 8.29
CA THR A 22 -6.63 5.30 8.18
C THR A 22 -7.75 5.54 9.19
N HIS A 23 -7.39 5.78 10.46
CA HIS A 23 -8.36 6.06 11.51
C HIS A 23 -9.15 7.36 11.28
N ARG A 24 -8.48 8.45 10.87
CA ARG A 24 -9.13 9.73 10.56
C ARG A 24 -10.07 9.61 9.36
N LEU A 25 -9.69 8.88 8.32
CA LEU A 25 -10.55 8.60 7.18
C LEU A 25 -11.81 7.83 7.61
N TYR A 26 -11.65 6.85 8.49
CA TYR A 26 -12.76 6.09 9.04
C TYR A 26 -13.72 6.99 9.84
N LYS A 27 -13.20 7.79 10.76
CA LYS A 27 -14.00 8.75 11.55
C LYS A 27 -14.76 9.76 10.68
N ASP A 28 -14.17 10.16 9.56
CA ASP A 28 -14.81 11.07 8.60
C ASP A 28 -15.82 10.36 7.68
N GLY A 29 -16.20 9.09 7.93
CA GLY A 29 -17.12 8.32 7.11
C GLY A 29 -16.56 7.92 5.74
N LYS A 30 -15.26 8.10 5.50
CA LYS A 30 -14.60 7.73 4.23
C LYS A 30 -14.14 6.27 4.25
N TYR A 31 -15.04 5.36 4.59
CA TYR A 31 -14.74 3.95 4.87
C TYR A 31 -13.99 3.25 3.74
N ARG A 32 -14.43 3.41 2.46
CA ARG A 32 -13.76 2.77 1.31
C ARG A 32 -12.32 3.29 1.10
N MET A 33 -12.06 4.58 1.40
CA MET A 33 -10.71 5.13 1.29
C MET A 33 -9.85 4.72 2.49
N SER A 34 -10.40 4.65 3.68
CA SER A 34 -9.74 4.09 4.86
C SER A 34 -9.30 2.66 4.61
N LEU A 35 -10.23 1.81 4.13
CA LEU A 35 -9.96 0.44 3.74
C LEU A 35 -8.86 0.34 2.66
N LEU A 36 -8.92 1.20 1.63
CA LEU A 36 -7.96 1.20 0.53
C LEU A 36 -6.53 1.49 1.02
N VAL A 37 -6.37 2.48 1.91
CA VAL A 37 -5.07 2.82 2.50
C VAL A 37 -4.57 1.66 3.36
N ALA A 38 -5.40 1.13 4.26
CA ALA A 38 -5.05 0.02 5.12
C ALA A 38 -4.64 -1.22 4.31
N CYS A 39 -5.54 -1.76 3.48
CA CYS A 39 -5.26 -2.96 2.69
C CYS A 39 -4.08 -2.76 1.74
N GLY A 40 -3.92 -1.60 1.13
CA GLY A 40 -2.80 -1.28 0.26
C GLY A 40 -1.45 -1.35 0.97
N CYS A 41 -1.39 -0.86 2.22
CA CYS A 41 -0.17 -0.86 3.03
C CYS A 41 0.08 -2.19 3.76
N PHE A 42 -0.95 -2.98 4.04
CA PHE A 42 -0.78 -4.28 4.71
C PHE A 42 -0.54 -5.44 3.74
N PHE A 43 -1.10 -5.39 2.52
CA PHE A 43 -0.96 -6.48 1.55
C PHE A 43 0.19 -6.27 0.56
N GLY A 44 0.64 -5.02 0.39
CA GLY A 44 1.70 -4.68 -0.55
C GLY A 44 1.40 -5.05 -2.01
N LEU A 45 0.12 -5.14 -2.38
CA LEU A 45 -0.34 -5.46 -3.74
C LEU A 45 -0.15 -4.30 -4.71
N ARG A 46 -0.09 -4.61 -6.01
CA ARG A 46 -0.28 -3.59 -7.04
C ARG A 46 -1.72 -3.08 -6.96
N ILE A 47 -1.92 -1.80 -7.26
CA ILE A 47 -3.25 -1.20 -7.18
C ILE A 47 -4.29 -1.93 -8.05
N SER A 48 -3.92 -2.42 -9.24
CA SER A 48 -4.79 -3.21 -10.11
C SER A 48 -5.29 -4.50 -9.45
N ASP A 49 -4.42 -5.13 -8.65
CA ASP A 49 -4.72 -6.38 -7.96
C ASP A 49 -5.54 -6.09 -6.69
N LEU A 50 -5.18 -5.04 -5.95
CA LEU A 50 -5.94 -4.57 -4.80
C LEU A 50 -7.39 -4.24 -5.15
N LEU A 51 -7.62 -3.51 -6.25
CA LEU A 51 -8.95 -3.12 -6.70
C LEU A 51 -9.81 -4.31 -7.21
N SER A 52 -9.20 -5.46 -7.45
CA SER A 52 -9.92 -6.65 -7.87
C SER A 52 -10.43 -7.51 -6.72
N LEU A 53 -10.09 -7.18 -5.47
CA LEU A 53 -10.49 -7.95 -4.30
C LEU A 53 -11.99 -7.82 -4.01
N SER A 54 -12.61 -8.93 -3.59
CA SER A 54 -13.96 -8.97 -3.03
C SER A 54 -13.89 -8.93 -1.50
N TRP A 55 -15.02 -8.62 -0.88
CA TRP A 55 -15.13 -8.65 0.58
C TRP A 55 -14.92 -10.05 1.14
N GLU A 56 -15.47 -11.09 0.50
CA GLU A 56 -15.26 -12.48 0.90
C GLU A 56 -13.77 -12.81 1.04
N GLN A 57 -12.94 -12.37 0.08
CA GLN A 57 -11.50 -12.61 0.11
C GLN A 57 -10.83 -11.96 1.33
N ILE A 58 -11.10 -10.68 1.58
CA ILE A 58 -10.38 -9.94 2.62
C ILE A 58 -10.94 -10.15 4.04
N LEU A 59 -12.15 -10.66 4.18
CA LEU A 59 -12.76 -11.01 5.47
C LEU A 59 -12.20 -12.31 6.05
N GLY A 60 -11.60 -13.17 5.23
CA GLY A 60 -10.96 -14.41 5.65
C GLY A 60 -9.63 -14.18 6.36
N GLU A 61 -9.00 -15.27 6.81
CA GLU A 61 -7.66 -15.25 7.42
C GLU A 61 -6.54 -15.18 6.37
N SER A 62 -6.80 -15.71 5.17
CA SER A 62 -5.94 -15.62 4.00
C SER A 62 -6.77 -15.64 2.73
N PHE A 63 -6.19 -15.18 1.64
CA PHE A 63 -6.79 -15.26 0.31
C PHE A 63 -5.71 -15.44 -0.76
N THR A 64 -6.11 -15.98 -1.89
CA THR A 64 -5.23 -16.15 -3.05
C THR A 64 -5.60 -15.21 -4.17
N ILE A 65 -4.59 -14.75 -4.91
CA ILE A 65 -4.75 -13.96 -6.12
C ILE A 65 -3.88 -14.47 -7.24
N ASN A 66 -4.33 -14.26 -8.47
CA ASN A 66 -3.49 -14.32 -9.66
C ASN A 66 -3.14 -12.90 -10.07
N GLU A 67 -1.88 -12.49 -9.85
CA GLU A 67 -1.44 -11.13 -10.16
C GLU A 67 -1.64 -10.80 -11.65
N LYS A 68 -2.41 -9.75 -11.97
CA LYS A 68 -2.76 -9.38 -13.35
C LYS A 68 -1.56 -9.14 -14.26
N LYS A 69 -0.47 -8.57 -13.72
CA LYS A 69 0.72 -8.21 -14.50
C LYS A 69 1.66 -9.39 -14.76
N THR A 70 1.74 -10.33 -13.82
CA THR A 70 2.76 -11.40 -13.83
C THR A 70 2.18 -12.80 -14.00
N GLY A 71 0.88 -12.95 -13.80
CA GLY A 71 0.20 -14.26 -13.76
C GLY A 71 0.57 -15.10 -12.54
N LYS A 72 1.40 -14.62 -11.64
CA LYS A 72 1.84 -15.39 -10.47
C LYS A 72 0.69 -15.60 -9.51
N HIS A 73 0.53 -16.85 -9.09
CA HIS A 73 -0.35 -17.21 -7.98
C HIS A 73 0.31 -16.84 -6.66
N ARG A 74 -0.44 -16.18 -5.78
CA ARG A 74 0.08 -15.71 -4.50
C ARG A 74 -0.97 -15.82 -3.42
N GLU A 75 -0.60 -16.45 -2.31
CA GLU A 75 -1.36 -16.42 -1.08
C GLU A 75 -0.96 -15.20 -0.23
N ILE A 76 -1.95 -14.56 0.38
CA ILE A 76 -1.78 -13.40 1.24
C ILE A 76 -2.49 -13.68 2.56
N LYS A 77 -1.73 -13.66 3.65
CA LYS A 77 -2.28 -13.76 4.99
C LYS A 77 -2.82 -12.40 5.44
N VAL A 78 -4.04 -12.37 5.94
CA VAL A 78 -4.65 -11.16 6.49
C VAL A 78 -4.20 -11.01 7.95
N ASN A 79 -3.42 -9.97 8.23
CA ASN A 79 -2.96 -9.69 9.59
C ASN A 79 -4.14 -9.34 10.49
N ALA A 80 -4.14 -9.82 11.75
CA ALA A 80 -5.23 -9.62 12.72
C ALA A 80 -5.60 -8.12 12.90
N GLY A 81 -4.60 -7.23 12.96
CA GLY A 81 -4.86 -5.79 13.13
C GLY A 81 -5.63 -5.16 11.97
N VAL A 82 -5.29 -5.52 10.71
CA VAL A 82 -6.03 -5.02 9.55
C VAL A 82 -7.37 -5.75 9.39
N GLN A 83 -7.48 -7.00 9.83
CA GLN A 83 -8.72 -7.77 9.75
C GLN A 83 -9.86 -7.14 10.56
N GLU A 84 -9.56 -6.64 11.76
CA GLU A 84 -10.55 -5.91 12.56
C GLU A 84 -11.05 -4.67 11.82
N HIS A 85 -10.14 -3.86 11.28
CA HIS A 85 -10.50 -2.67 10.51
C HIS A 85 -11.32 -3.00 9.26
N ILE A 86 -11.01 -4.11 8.57
CA ILE A 86 -11.81 -4.61 7.43
C ILE A 86 -13.24 -4.90 7.86
N ARG A 87 -13.42 -5.61 8.99
CA ARG A 87 -14.75 -5.93 9.55
C ARG A 87 -15.54 -4.69 9.94
N GLU A 88 -14.88 -3.70 10.52
CA GLU A 88 -15.49 -2.40 10.84
C GLU A 88 -15.98 -1.68 9.58
N CYS A 89 -15.12 -1.59 8.55
CA CYS A 89 -15.49 -0.99 7.27
C CYS A 89 -16.64 -1.74 6.58
N TYR A 90 -16.63 -3.08 6.62
CA TYR A 90 -17.69 -3.92 6.08
C TYR A 90 -19.05 -3.59 6.72
N LYS A 91 -19.09 -3.52 8.06
CA LYS A 91 -20.29 -3.16 8.82
C LYS A 91 -20.73 -1.71 8.54
N ALA A 92 -19.81 -0.77 8.57
CA ALA A 92 -20.09 0.66 8.37
C ALA A 92 -20.61 0.99 6.95
N LEU A 93 -20.23 0.20 5.96
CA LEU A 93 -20.71 0.32 4.58
C LEU A 93 -22.01 -0.45 4.33
N ASP A 94 -22.51 -1.20 5.32
CA ASP A 94 -23.72 -2.02 5.24
C ASP A 94 -23.72 -2.97 4.03
N ILE A 95 -22.57 -3.62 3.78
CA ILE A 95 -22.39 -4.52 2.63
C ILE A 95 -23.31 -5.74 2.77
N LYS A 96 -24.11 -6.01 1.74
CA LYS A 96 -25.06 -7.13 1.73
C LYS A 96 -24.52 -8.38 1.04
N ASP A 97 -23.73 -8.20 0.01
CA ASP A 97 -23.13 -9.28 -0.77
C ASP A 97 -21.60 -9.31 -0.55
N PRO A 98 -21.05 -10.33 0.13
CA PRO A 98 -19.61 -10.46 0.31
C PRO A 98 -18.84 -10.74 -0.99
N HIS A 99 -19.52 -11.17 -2.05
CA HIS A 99 -18.88 -11.41 -3.35
C HIS A 99 -18.64 -10.12 -4.14
N GLU A 100 -19.28 -9.00 -3.76
CA GLU A 100 -19.02 -7.72 -4.44
C GLU A 100 -17.57 -7.23 -4.24
N LYS A 101 -17.10 -6.40 -5.17
CA LYS A 101 -15.76 -5.78 -5.05
C LYS A 101 -15.72 -4.75 -3.93
N CYS A 102 -14.59 -4.70 -3.20
CA CYS A 102 -14.43 -3.80 -2.06
C CYS A 102 -14.43 -2.32 -2.44
N PHE A 103 -13.89 -1.99 -3.62
CA PHE A 103 -13.56 -0.63 -4.00
C PHE A 103 -14.44 -0.11 -5.15
N LEU A 104 -15.74 -0.02 -4.86
CA LEU A 104 -16.74 0.48 -5.81
C LEU A 104 -16.97 1.99 -5.64
N ASN A 105 -17.34 2.65 -6.73
CA ASN A 105 -17.85 4.01 -6.74
C ASN A 105 -19.37 4.00 -6.40
N ARG A 106 -19.99 5.19 -6.39
CA ARG A 106 -21.43 5.33 -6.11
C ARG A 106 -22.35 4.70 -7.17
N TYR A 107 -21.82 4.32 -8.32
CA TYR A 107 -22.57 3.69 -9.41
C TYR A 107 -22.41 2.17 -9.46
N GLY A 108 -21.62 1.59 -8.53
CA GLY A 108 -21.35 0.16 -8.49
C GLY A 108 -20.16 -0.30 -9.34
N ASP A 109 -19.43 0.63 -9.97
CA ASP A 109 -18.24 0.28 -10.74
C ASP A 109 -16.97 0.32 -9.89
N VAL A 110 -15.96 -0.46 -10.26
CA VAL A 110 -14.65 -0.39 -9.61
C VAL A 110 -14.03 1.00 -9.85
N ILE A 111 -13.58 1.63 -8.77
CA ILE A 111 -12.97 2.97 -8.83
C ILE A 111 -11.73 2.92 -9.72
N SER A 112 -11.61 3.86 -10.68
CA SER A 112 -10.44 3.95 -11.55
C SER A 112 -9.19 4.42 -10.78
N ILE A 113 -8.01 3.94 -11.21
CA ILE A 113 -6.72 4.32 -10.61
C ILE A 113 -6.51 5.85 -10.70
N GLN A 114 -6.94 6.46 -11.81
CA GLN A 114 -6.86 7.90 -12.01
C GLN A 114 -7.68 8.64 -10.94
N ARG A 115 -8.93 8.20 -10.71
CA ARG A 115 -9.78 8.81 -9.68
C ARG A 115 -9.19 8.64 -8.29
N ILE A 116 -8.65 7.46 -7.97
CA ILE A 116 -7.96 7.24 -6.69
C ILE A 116 -6.81 8.22 -6.52
N ASN A 117 -5.93 8.38 -7.51
CA ASN A 117 -4.80 9.30 -7.41
C ASN A 117 -5.22 10.77 -7.23
N ILE A 118 -6.36 11.20 -7.82
CA ILE A 118 -6.94 12.52 -7.56
C ILE A 118 -7.36 12.62 -6.09
N VAL A 119 -8.12 11.64 -5.58
CA VAL A 119 -8.60 11.63 -4.20
C VAL A 119 -7.44 11.57 -3.20
N LEU A 120 -6.36 10.85 -3.51
CA LEU A 120 -5.17 10.82 -2.64
C LEU A 120 -4.49 12.19 -2.53
N LYS A 121 -4.46 12.98 -3.61
CA LYS A 121 -3.97 14.37 -3.55
C LYS A 121 -4.87 15.25 -2.67
N GLU A 122 -6.19 15.12 -2.77
CA GLU A 122 -7.16 15.80 -1.92
C GLU A 122 -6.97 15.40 -0.44
N ILE A 123 -6.80 14.10 -0.17
CA ILE A 123 -6.53 13.54 1.16
C ILE A 123 -5.23 14.11 1.73
N LYS A 124 -4.15 14.17 0.94
CA LYS A 124 -2.88 14.76 1.37
C LYS A 124 -3.08 16.16 1.94
N VAL A 125 -3.83 16.99 1.23
CA VAL A 125 -4.09 18.39 1.65
C VAL A 125 -5.00 18.42 2.87
N LYS A 126 -6.16 17.73 2.82
CA LYS A 126 -7.15 17.74 3.90
C LYS A 126 -6.58 17.24 5.23
N TYR A 127 -5.77 16.18 5.21
CA TYR A 127 -5.22 15.57 6.42
C TYR A 127 -3.82 16.07 6.77
N MET A 128 -3.35 17.12 6.08
CA MET A 128 -2.08 17.81 6.34
C MET A 128 -0.87 16.86 6.39
N LEU A 129 -0.73 16.00 5.38
CA LEU A 129 0.42 15.10 5.25
C LEU A 129 1.64 15.88 4.74
N LYS A 130 2.22 16.74 5.60
CA LYS A 130 3.22 17.76 5.22
C LYS A 130 4.51 17.16 4.67
N ASP A 131 4.95 16.03 5.23
CA ASP A 131 6.21 15.36 4.86
C ASP A 131 6.08 14.48 3.61
N ILE A 132 4.87 14.37 3.06
CA ILE A 132 4.57 13.57 1.86
C ILE A 132 4.37 14.52 0.68
N GLN A 133 5.32 14.56 -0.25
CA GLN A 133 5.20 15.40 -1.45
C GLN A 133 4.34 14.74 -2.52
N HIS A 134 4.58 13.48 -2.80
CA HIS A 134 3.95 12.71 -3.87
C HIS A 134 3.15 11.51 -3.33
N PHE A 135 1.92 11.77 -2.88
CA PHE A 135 1.03 10.73 -2.41
C PHE A 135 0.24 10.12 -3.57
N SER A 136 0.44 8.84 -3.82
CA SER A 136 -0.23 8.11 -4.90
C SER A 136 -0.45 6.63 -4.52
N THR A 137 -1.10 5.87 -5.39
CA THR A 137 -1.31 4.43 -5.19
C THR A 137 -0.02 3.62 -5.01
N HIS A 138 1.11 4.10 -5.55
CA HIS A 138 2.43 3.49 -5.32
C HIS A 138 2.94 3.68 -3.89
N SER A 139 2.45 4.70 -3.19
CA SER A 139 2.82 4.97 -1.79
C SER A 139 2.47 3.80 -0.87
N PHE A 140 1.34 3.14 -1.10
CA PHE A 140 0.90 2.00 -0.29
C PHE A 140 1.92 0.86 -0.31
N ARG A 141 2.33 0.46 -1.51
CA ARG A 141 3.29 -0.64 -1.70
C ARG A 141 4.69 -0.28 -1.21
N LYS A 142 5.09 1.00 -1.30
CA LYS A 142 6.32 1.50 -0.69
C LYS A 142 6.25 1.46 0.83
N THR A 143 5.13 1.88 1.43
CA THR A 143 4.90 1.82 2.88
C THR A 143 5.02 0.39 3.39
N PHE A 144 4.36 -0.58 2.73
CA PHE A 144 4.52 -2.00 3.03
C PHE A 144 6.00 -2.42 3.04
N GLY A 145 6.72 -2.15 1.94
CA GLY A 145 8.11 -2.58 1.81
C GLY A 145 9.04 -1.92 2.83
N ARG A 146 8.85 -0.62 3.10
CA ARG A 146 9.61 0.11 4.13
C ARG A 146 9.37 -0.50 5.51
N LYS A 147 8.12 -0.82 5.85
CA LYS A 147 7.81 -1.44 7.14
C LYS A 147 8.43 -2.82 7.30
N VAL A 148 8.42 -3.64 6.25
CA VAL A 148 9.06 -4.97 6.26
C VAL A 148 10.57 -4.86 6.49
N VAL A 149 11.25 -3.90 5.83
CA VAL A 149 12.70 -3.67 6.03
C VAL A 149 12.98 -3.16 7.44
N GLU A 150 12.18 -2.19 7.93
CA GLU A 150 12.30 -1.66 9.30
C GLU A 150 12.17 -2.77 10.36
N MET A 151 11.17 -3.63 10.21
CA MET A 151 10.94 -4.74 11.16
C MET A 151 12.02 -5.81 11.11
N ALA A 152 12.72 -5.95 9.99
CA ALA A 152 13.79 -6.92 9.84
C ALA A 152 15.10 -6.52 10.56
N GLY A 153 15.28 -5.23 10.87
CA GLY A 153 16.49 -4.73 11.54
C GLY A 153 17.78 -5.20 10.86
N GLU A 154 18.62 -5.90 11.59
CA GLU A 154 19.89 -6.46 11.07
C GLU A 154 19.70 -7.42 9.89
N ASN A 155 18.54 -8.05 9.75
CA ASN A 155 18.20 -8.95 8.65
C ASN A 155 17.61 -8.22 7.42
N SER A 156 17.83 -6.92 7.30
CA SER A 156 17.26 -6.07 6.23
C SER A 156 17.61 -6.55 4.81
N GLU A 157 18.80 -7.11 4.59
CA GLU A 157 19.20 -7.68 3.29
C GLU A 157 18.32 -8.89 2.91
N MET A 158 18.06 -9.78 3.86
CA MET A 158 17.16 -10.91 3.61
C MET A 158 15.72 -10.43 3.36
N ALA A 159 15.28 -9.39 4.06
CA ALA A 159 13.99 -8.75 3.81
C ALA A 159 13.89 -8.17 2.39
N LEU A 160 14.96 -7.54 1.88
CA LEU A 160 15.00 -7.02 0.52
C LEU A 160 14.92 -8.12 -0.56
N ILE A 161 15.54 -9.27 -0.31
CA ILE A 161 15.41 -10.44 -1.21
C ILE A 161 13.96 -10.91 -1.24
N LYS A 162 13.33 -11.16 -0.08
CA LYS A 162 11.92 -11.56 0.02
C LYS A 162 10.96 -10.52 -0.60
N LEU A 163 11.22 -9.24 -0.37
CA LEU A 163 10.46 -8.16 -1.01
C LEU A 163 10.66 -8.13 -2.53
N GLY A 164 11.86 -8.47 -3.02
CA GLY A 164 12.13 -8.64 -4.44
C GLY A 164 11.20 -9.67 -5.07
N GLU A 165 11.04 -10.83 -4.43
CA GLU A 165 10.12 -11.89 -4.86
C GLU A 165 8.66 -11.40 -4.82
N ILE A 166 8.24 -10.77 -3.71
CA ILE A 166 6.90 -10.20 -3.53
C ILE A 166 6.59 -9.13 -4.59
N PHE A 167 7.57 -8.30 -4.91
CA PHE A 167 7.41 -7.20 -5.87
C PHE A 167 7.69 -7.62 -7.31
N ASN A 168 8.18 -8.84 -7.51
CA ASN A 168 8.64 -9.34 -8.79
C ASN A 168 9.73 -8.42 -9.40
N HIS A 169 10.71 -8.07 -8.60
CA HIS A 169 11.91 -7.34 -9.00
C HIS A 169 13.03 -8.33 -9.31
N THR A 170 13.84 -8.04 -10.31
CA THR A 170 14.90 -8.94 -10.76
C THR A 170 16.14 -8.94 -9.87
N SER A 171 16.24 -7.99 -8.92
CA SER A 171 17.35 -7.96 -7.94
C SER A 171 16.95 -7.18 -6.68
N PRO A 172 17.61 -7.45 -5.53
CA PRO A 172 17.45 -6.67 -4.30
C PRO A 172 17.80 -5.20 -4.47
N SER A 173 18.76 -4.86 -5.33
CA SER A 173 19.14 -3.47 -5.62
C SER A 173 18.02 -2.66 -6.29
N ILE A 174 17.17 -3.30 -7.11
CA ILE A 174 15.97 -2.68 -7.66
C ILE A 174 14.97 -2.42 -6.55
N THR A 175 14.77 -3.37 -5.63
CA THR A 175 13.88 -3.22 -4.48
C THR A 175 14.36 -2.08 -3.57
N ARG A 176 15.65 -2.03 -3.23
CA ARG A 176 16.29 -0.97 -2.45
C ARG A 176 16.06 0.41 -3.08
N ARG A 177 16.27 0.53 -4.40
CA ARG A 177 16.00 1.76 -5.15
C ARG A 177 14.52 2.13 -5.16
N TYR A 178 13.64 1.17 -5.42
CA TYR A 178 12.18 1.37 -5.42
C TYR A 178 11.69 1.92 -4.07
N LEU A 179 12.21 1.41 -2.96
CA LEU A 179 11.88 1.86 -1.62
C LEU A 179 12.53 3.20 -1.24
N GLY A 180 13.48 3.70 -2.01
CA GLY A 180 14.22 4.93 -1.72
C GLY A 180 15.27 4.77 -0.62
N LEU A 181 15.63 3.56 -0.23
CA LEU A 181 16.62 3.27 0.81
C LEU A 181 18.01 3.74 0.39
N ARG A 182 18.41 3.49 -0.86
CA ARG A 182 19.72 3.90 -1.36
C ARG A 182 20.00 5.41 -1.22
N GLN A 183 18.98 6.26 -1.41
CA GLN A 183 19.15 7.70 -1.26
C GLN A 183 19.30 8.12 0.21
N GLN A 184 18.59 7.42 1.10
CA GLN A 184 18.71 7.64 2.54
C GLN A 184 20.09 7.21 3.03
N GLU A 185 20.55 6.01 2.69
CA GLU A 185 21.88 5.49 3.04
C GLU A 185 22.99 6.42 2.58
N LEU A 186 22.89 6.96 1.35
CA LEU A 186 23.88 7.92 0.85
C LEU A 186 23.86 9.24 1.64
N ARG A 187 22.71 9.74 2.07
CA ARG A 187 22.64 10.93 2.92
C ARG A 187 23.27 10.67 4.28
N GLU A 188 22.97 9.54 4.92
CA GLU A 188 23.56 9.15 6.21
C GLU A 188 25.09 9.11 6.16
N VAL A 189 25.69 8.69 5.03
CA VAL A 189 27.15 8.74 4.85
C VAL A 189 27.67 10.19 4.92
N TYR A 190 26.97 11.15 4.32
CA TYR A 190 27.37 12.55 4.42
C TYR A 190 27.15 13.13 5.81
N ASP A 191 26.09 12.73 6.49
CA ASP A 191 25.76 13.18 7.84
C ASP A 191 26.75 12.67 8.89
N THR A 192 27.48 11.57 8.62
CA THR A 192 28.54 11.05 9.50
C THR A 192 29.87 11.79 9.39
N LEU A 193 30.06 12.61 8.35
CA LEU A 193 31.26 13.42 8.17
C LEU A 193 31.18 14.63 9.11
N GLN A 194 31.92 14.56 10.21
CA GLN A 194 32.05 15.69 11.16
C GLN A 194 33.30 16.51 10.82
N PHE A 195 33.19 17.83 11.00
CA PHE A 195 34.34 18.75 10.92
C PHE A 195 35.11 18.68 12.21
#